data_912a4724252d0bcc3a5681bba82fe999
#
_entry.id   912a4724252d0bcc3a5681bba82fe999
#
_cell.length_a   1.000
_cell.length_b   1.000
_cell.length_c   1.000
_cell.angle_alpha   90.00
_cell.angle_beta   90.00
_cell.angle_gamma   90.00
#
_symmetry.space_group_name_H-M   'P 1'
#
loop_
_entity.id
_entity.type
_entity.pdbx_description
1 polymer ?
#
loop_
_entity_poly.entity_id
_entity_poly.type
_entity_poly.pdbx_seq_one_letter_code
_entity_poly.pdbx_strand_id
1 'polypeptide(L)'
;MVFRIGHHPNNLHLTLASRWPGAFSTMKPEFVAYAEGRETGARLARGEFDISGTGSTPPILAKASGLPVIYAAASAPRPTNGAILISKTSDINAVADLKGKPIALVDGSFLSYLLAKQLEEIGLRLTDTIRQDMSPGESLAALRDNAVAAWVAMTPHLEQVLVSGEFTVLARCGTLIPNRSTFWTIENRGLTETTLEDFTGELKRLGREIANDPEKAAELLSASGEEAERRAWTRVVSERNWQVDGADQALLREQQEEADTLFHHGDLDTKLTIYPVDKGDL
;
A
#
# COMPACT_ATOMS: atom_id res chain seq x y z
N MET A 1 26.54 -12.89 5.95
CA MET A 1 25.26 -13.19 5.23
C MET A 1 24.98 -11.97 4.38
N VAL A 2 24.52 -12.12 3.13
CA VAL A 2 24.16 -10.98 2.28
C VAL A 2 22.81 -10.47 2.75
N PHE A 3 22.70 -9.16 3.02
CA PHE A 3 21.42 -8.52 3.36
C PHE A 3 20.55 -8.38 2.12
N ARG A 4 19.31 -8.87 2.17
CA ARG A 4 18.40 -8.91 1.02
C ARG A 4 17.16 -8.08 1.28
N ILE A 5 16.80 -7.23 0.30
CA ILE A 5 15.62 -6.38 0.35
C ILE A 5 14.63 -6.86 -0.72
N GLY A 6 13.45 -7.31 -0.29
CA GLY A 6 12.36 -7.63 -1.21
C GLY A 6 11.69 -6.36 -1.73
N HIS A 7 11.37 -6.31 -3.03
CA HIS A 7 10.61 -5.20 -3.61
C HIS A 7 9.58 -5.67 -4.64
N HIS A 8 8.45 -4.97 -4.72
CA HIS A 8 7.40 -5.21 -5.71
C HIS A 8 6.95 -3.88 -6.34
N PRO A 9 6.36 -3.88 -7.54
CA PRO A 9 6.09 -2.67 -8.33
C PRO A 9 5.27 -1.59 -7.60
N ASN A 10 4.37 -1.99 -6.70
CA ASN A 10 3.50 -1.05 -6.00
C ASN A 10 4.19 -0.35 -4.80
N ASN A 11 5.39 -0.79 -4.39
CA ASN A 11 6.22 -0.06 -3.43
C ASN A 11 7.27 0.77 -4.16
N LEU A 12 6.93 2.02 -4.48
CA LEU A 12 7.79 2.90 -5.28
C LEU A 12 9.12 3.22 -4.59
N HIS A 13 9.18 3.30 -3.24
CA HIS A 13 10.44 3.54 -2.53
C HIS A 13 11.45 2.43 -2.81
N LEU A 14 11.06 1.16 -2.65
CA LEU A 14 11.97 0.04 -2.84
C LEU A 14 12.20 -0.28 -4.32
N THR A 15 11.22 -0.01 -5.18
CA THR A 15 11.39 -0.09 -6.64
C THR A 15 12.42 0.92 -7.11
N LEU A 16 12.35 2.17 -6.64
CA LEU A 16 13.37 3.17 -6.94
C LEU A 16 14.70 2.82 -6.28
N ALA A 17 14.72 2.34 -5.04
CA ALA A 17 15.95 1.92 -4.36
C ALA A 17 16.73 0.88 -5.18
N SER A 18 16.03 -0.08 -5.80
CA SER A 18 16.67 -1.12 -6.62
C SER A 18 17.26 -0.61 -7.94
N ARG A 19 16.92 0.60 -8.36
CA ARG A 19 17.32 1.21 -9.65
C ARG A 19 18.13 2.49 -9.49
N TRP A 20 18.08 3.13 -8.32
CA TRP A 20 18.71 4.43 -8.07
C TRP A 20 20.21 4.28 -7.86
N PRO A 21 21.06 4.93 -8.67
CA PRO A 21 22.50 4.85 -8.52
C PRO A 21 22.96 5.32 -7.12
N GLY A 22 23.67 4.45 -6.42
CA GLY A 22 24.19 4.74 -5.08
C GLY A 22 23.18 4.57 -3.94
N ALA A 23 21.94 4.15 -4.21
CA ALA A 23 21.01 3.79 -3.14
C ALA A 23 21.56 2.63 -2.32
N PHE A 24 21.42 2.71 -0.99
CA PHE A 24 21.88 1.68 -0.06
C PHE A 24 23.35 1.29 -0.20
N SER A 25 24.20 2.22 -0.68
CA SER A 25 25.63 1.94 -0.95
C SER A 25 26.42 1.53 0.29
N THR A 26 26.01 1.94 1.48
CA THR A 26 26.63 1.56 2.75
C THR A 26 26.31 0.12 3.13
N MET A 27 25.08 -0.33 2.89
CA MET A 27 24.60 -1.67 3.25
C MET A 27 24.84 -2.70 2.16
N LYS A 28 24.94 -2.27 0.89
CA LYS A 28 25.16 -3.13 -0.30
C LYS A 28 24.21 -4.34 -0.34
N PRO A 29 22.89 -4.14 -0.29
CA PRO A 29 21.95 -5.23 -0.31
C PRO A 29 21.85 -5.91 -1.68
N GLU A 30 21.34 -7.13 -1.67
CA GLU A 30 20.74 -7.74 -2.85
C GLU A 30 19.25 -7.38 -2.90
N PHE A 31 18.78 -6.84 -4.03
CA PHE A 31 17.37 -6.58 -4.25
C PHE A 31 16.68 -7.77 -4.90
N VAL A 32 15.63 -8.29 -4.24
CA VAL A 32 14.85 -9.45 -4.68
C VAL A 32 13.47 -8.98 -5.17
N ALA A 33 13.25 -9.05 -6.48
CA ALA A 33 11.97 -8.67 -7.07
C ALA A 33 10.90 -9.76 -6.87
N TYR A 34 9.66 -9.36 -6.57
CA TYR A 34 8.49 -10.24 -6.52
C TYR A 34 7.23 -9.50 -6.97
N ALA A 35 6.15 -10.25 -7.27
CA ALA A 35 5.00 -9.68 -7.96
C ALA A 35 4.09 -8.84 -7.06
N GLU A 36 3.69 -9.37 -5.89
CA GLU A 36 2.60 -8.82 -5.10
C GLU A 36 2.94 -8.67 -3.62
N GLY A 37 2.65 -7.49 -3.05
CA GLY A 37 2.92 -7.17 -1.65
C GLY A 37 2.24 -8.11 -0.64
N ARG A 38 1.11 -8.72 -0.99
CA ARG A 38 0.43 -9.70 -0.12
C ARG A 38 1.24 -10.99 0.10
N GLU A 39 2.22 -11.29 -0.75
CA GLU A 39 3.10 -12.44 -0.60
C GLU A 39 4.27 -12.21 0.39
N THR A 40 4.48 -10.97 0.82
CA THR A 40 5.66 -10.56 1.60
C THR A 40 5.84 -11.41 2.86
N GLY A 41 4.79 -11.66 3.64
CA GLY A 41 4.87 -12.45 4.87
C GLY A 41 5.37 -13.87 4.63
N ALA A 42 4.79 -14.55 3.64
CA ALA A 42 5.18 -15.91 3.28
C ALA A 42 6.62 -15.97 2.75
N ARG A 43 7.07 -14.97 1.98
CA ARG A 43 8.43 -14.90 1.45
C ARG A 43 9.46 -14.60 2.52
N LEU A 44 9.17 -13.69 3.48
CA LEU A 44 9.98 -13.49 4.68
C LEU A 44 10.12 -14.78 5.49
N ALA A 45 9.01 -15.49 5.71
CA ALA A 45 9.02 -16.77 6.45
C ALA A 45 9.91 -17.82 5.78
N ARG A 46 9.92 -17.89 4.44
CA ARG A 46 10.81 -18.78 3.68
C ARG A 46 12.26 -18.27 3.57
N GLY A 47 12.53 -17.06 4.04
CA GLY A 47 13.87 -16.48 4.00
C GLY A 47 14.34 -16.06 2.60
N GLU A 48 13.43 -15.71 1.70
CA GLU A 48 13.78 -15.23 0.36
C GLU A 48 14.44 -13.86 0.41
N PHE A 49 14.04 -13.02 1.35
CA PHE A 49 14.68 -11.75 1.70
C PHE A 49 14.54 -11.47 3.21
N ASP A 50 15.17 -10.41 3.69
CA ASP A 50 15.30 -10.13 5.12
C ASP A 50 14.36 -9.00 5.57
N ILE A 51 14.03 -8.06 4.68
CA ILE A 51 13.11 -6.94 4.91
C ILE A 51 12.40 -6.60 3.59
N SER A 52 11.21 -6.01 3.69
CA SER A 52 10.50 -5.47 2.54
C SER A 52 9.61 -4.29 2.92
N GLY A 53 8.86 -3.75 1.96
CA GLY A 53 7.87 -2.70 2.17
C GLY A 53 6.61 -2.99 1.38
N THR A 54 5.45 -2.72 2.00
CA THR A 54 4.12 -2.93 1.42
C THR A 54 3.21 -1.73 1.69
N GLY A 55 1.91 -1.84 1.41
CA GLY A 55 0.89 -1.02 2.07
C GLY A 55 0.75 -1.42 3.54
N SER A 56 -0.23 -0.84 4.22
CA SER A 56 -0.45 -1.02 5.67
C SER A 56 -1.03 -2.39 6.04
N THR A 57 -1.85 -3.00 5.19
CA THR A 57 -2.58 -4.25 5.47
C THR A 57 -1.70 -5.52 5.50
N PRO A 58 -0.72 -5.75 4.60
CA PRO A 58 0.03 -7.01 4.58
C PRO A 58 0.77 -7.35 5.89
N PRO A 59 1.40 -6.44 6.64
CA PRO A 59 1.99 -6.79 7.94
C PRO A 59 0.94 -7.19 8.99
N ILE A 60 -0.28 -6.64 8.94
CA ILE A 60 -1.39 -7.02 9.81
C ILE A 60 -1.81 -8.47 9.50
N LEU A 61 -2.00 -8.82 8.23
CA LEU A 61 -2.35 -10.18 7.81
C LEU A 61 -1.23 -11.19 8.14
N ALA A 62 0.03 -10.79 7.98
CA ALA A 62 1.17 -11.60 8.40
C ALA A 62 1.14 -11.87 9.92
N LYS A 63 0.84 -10.86 10.73
CA LYS A 63 0.68 -11.02 12.18
C LYS A 63 -0.54 -11.91 12.52
N ALA A 64 -1.64 -11.76 11.80
CA ALA A 64 -2.83 -12.62 11.96
C ALA A 64 -2.52 -14.09 11.66
N SER A 65 -1.61 -14.36 10.72
CA SER A 65 -1.12 -15.72 10.43
C SER A 65 -0.07 -16.26 11.42
N GLY A 66 0.21 -15.50 12.50
CA GLY A 66 1.13 -15.90 13.57
C GLY A 66 2.59 -15.52 13.33
N LEU A 67 2.91 -14.74 12.30
CA LEU A 67 4.28 -14.28 12.09
C LEU A 67 4.65 -13.16 13.08
N PRO A 68 5.86 -13.19 13.68
CA PRO A 68 6.33 -12.18 14.62
C PRO A 68 6.83 -10.93 13.86
N VAL A 69 5.89 -10.09 13.43
CA VAL A 69 6.15 -8.89 12.63
C VAL A 69 6.87 -7.82 13.44
N ILE A 70 7.91 -7.23 12.83
CA ILE A 70 8.64 -6.07 13.33
C ILE A 70 8.50 -4.94 12.30
N TYR A 71 7.94 -3.82 12.72
CA TYR A 71 7.86 -2.61 11.91
C TYR A 71 9.18 -1.84 11.99
N ALA A 72 9.77 -1.52 10.85
CA ALA A 72 11.03 -0.77 10.76
C ALA A 72 10.80 0.72 10.51
N ALA A 73 9.93 1.04 9.55
CA ALA A 73 9.70 2.41 9.12
C ALA A 73 8.34 2.54 8.41
N ALA A 74 7.90 3.77 8.20
CA ALA A 74 6.76 4.09 7.34
C ALA A 74 6.99 5.36 6.53
N SER A 75 6.36 5.44 5.36
CA SER A 75 6.34 6.67 4.56
C SER A 75 5.39 7.71 5.16
N ALA A 76 5.51 8.94 4.71
CA ALA A 76 4.46 9.95 4.90
C ALA A 76 3.10 9.44 4.37
N PRO A 77 1.96 9.97 4.87
CA PRO A 77 0.63 9.67 4.34
C PRO A 77 0.51 9.94 2.84
N ARG A 78 -0.33 9.17 2.17
CA ARG A 78 -0.56 9.25 0.72
C ARG A 78 -2.04 9.44 0.40
N PRO A 79 -2.62 10.63 0.67
CA PRO A 79 -4.06 10.88 0.59
C PRO A 79 -4.64 10.69 -0.82
N THR A 80 -3.83 10.81 -1.86
CA THR A 80 -4.26 10.67 -3.26
C THR A 80 -4.09 9.27 -3.84
N ASN A 81 -3.41 8.36 -3.12
CA ASN A 81 -2.95 7.07 -3.66
C ASN A 81 -4.07 6.02 -3.86
N GLY A 82 -5.30 6.26 -3.41
CA GLY A 82 -6.41 5.33 -3.56
C GLY A 82 -7.75 6.01 -3.72
N ALA A 83 -8.64 5.41 -4.49
CA ALA A 83 -9.99 5.90 -4.72
C ALA A 83 -10.95 4.76 -5.09
N ILE A 84 -12.24 4.96 -4.86
CA ILE A 84 -13.33 4.17 -5.41
C ILE A 84 -13.74 4.81 -6.72
N LEU A 85 -13.63 4.07 -7.82
CA LEU A 85 -13.99 4.49 -9.17
C LEU A 85 -15.32 3.86 -9.59
N ILE A 86 -16.11 4.62 -10.31
CA ILE A 86 -17.35 4.19 -10.95
C ILE A 86 -17.35 4.63 -12.42
N SER A 87 -18.15 3.95 -13.26
CA SER A 87 -18.41 4.41 -14.62
C SER A 87 -19.21 5.73 -14.58
N LYS A 88 -18.86 6.69 -15.46
CA LYS A 88 -19.66 7.93 -15.62
C LYS A 88 -21.10 7.69 -16.09
N THR A 89 -21.36 6.52 -16.68
CA THR A 89 -22.69 6.14 -17.17
C THR A 89 -23.47 5.29 -16.17
N SER A 90 -22.87 5.00 -14.98
CA SER A 90 -23.56 4.25 -13.92
C SER A 90 -24.61 5.10 -13.21
N ASP A 91 -25.53 4.45 -12.55
CA ASP A 91 -26.54 5.03 -11.66
C ASP A 91 -26.04 5.22 -10.21
N ILE A 92 -24.76 4.91 -9.95
CA ILE A 92 -24.13 5.08 -8.64
C ILE A 92 -23.77 6.57 -8.44
N ASN A 93 -24.26 7.16 -7.36
CA ASN A 93 -24.03 8.57 -7.02
C ASN A 93 -23.41 8.75 -5.64
N ALA A 94 -23.53 7.77 -4.76
CA ALA A 94 -23.03 7.79 -3.39
C ALA A 94 -22.49 6.42 -2.98
N VAL A 95 -21.67 6.38 -1.94
CA VAL A 95 -21.13 5.11 -1.38
C VAL A 95 -22.27 4.19 -0.91
N ALA A 96 -23.40 4.74 -0.49
CA ALA A 96 -24.59 3.98 -0.09
C ALA A 96 -25.17 3.11 -1.23
N ASP A 97 -25.01 3.53 -2.47
CA ASP A 97 -25.50 2.80 -3.65
C ASP A 97 -24.69 1.53 -3.94
N LEU A 98 -23.55 1.35 -3.26
CA LEU A 98 -22.71 0.16 -3.36
C LEU A 98 -23.25 -1.04 -2.57
N LYS A 99 -24.31 -0.85 -1.75
CA LYS A 99 -24.91 -1.96 -1.01
C LYS A 99 -25.42 -3.05 -1.94
N GLY A 100 -25.00 -4.29 -1.68
CA GLY A 100 -25.34 -5.46 -2.49
C GLY A 100 -24.72 -5.50 -3.89
N LYS A 101 -23.82 -4.57 -4.21
CA LYS A 101 -23.17 -4.48 -5.52
C LYS A 101 -21.83 -5.20 -5.56
N PRO A 102 -21.41 -5.74 -6.73
CA PRO A 102 -20.07 -6.27 -6.93
C PRO A 102 -19.05 -5.13 -7.02
N ILE A 103 -17.96 -5.26 -6.27
CA ILE A 103 -16.87 -4.28 -6.19
C ILE A 103 -15.54 -4.99 -6.42
N ALA A 104 -14.78 -4.57 -7.44
CA ALA A 104 -13.46 -5.07 -7.73
C ALA A 104 -12.40 -4.38 -6.87
N LEU A 105 -11.44 -5.13 -6.36
CA LEU A 105 -10.25 -4.64 -5.64
C LEU A 105 -9.20 -5.74 -5.57
N VAL A 106 -7.97 -5.39 -5.22
CA VAL A 106 -6.96 -6.36 -4.77
C VAL A 106 -7.18 -6.60 -3.27
N ASP A 107 -7.74 -7.74 -2.94
CA ASP A 107 -8.04 -8.10 -1.56
C ASP A 107 -6.77 -8.37 -0.73
N GLY A 108 -6.84 -8.19 0.58
CA GLY A 108 -5.67 -8.28 1.46
C GLY A 108 -4.69 -7.10 1.30
N SER A 109 -5.16 -5.98 0.77
CA SER A 109 -4.41 -4.74 0.63
C SER A 109 -5.14 -3.59 1.33
N PHE A 110 -4.50 -2.41 1.44
CA PHE A 110 -5.14 -1.22 2.01
C PHE A 110 -6.44 -0.80 1.27
N LEU A 111 -6.72 -1.37 0.09
CA LEU A 111 -7.95 -1.11 -0.65
C LEU A 111 -9.17 -1.69 0.07
N SER A 112 -9.02 -2.86 0.73
CA SER A 112 -10.06 -3.43 1.60
C SER A 112 -10.31 -2.51 2.80
N TYR A 113 -9.25 -1.99 3.42
CA TYR A 113 -9.35 -1.02 4.53
C TYR A 113 -10.00 0.30 4.08
N LEU A 114 -9.62 0.84 2.91
CA LEU A 114 -10.25 2.03 2.34
C LEU A 114 -11.77 1.83 2.15
N LEU A 115 -12.15 0.69 1.53
CA LEU A 115 -13.57 0.37 1.33
C LEU A 115 -14.30 0.24 2.67
N ALA A 116 -13.70 -0.47 3.64
CA ALA A 116 -14.28 -0.64 4.98
C ALA A 116 -14.56 0.71 5.64
N LYS A 117 -13.59 1.62 5.66
CA LYS A 117 -13.74 2.94 6.27
C LYS A 117 -14.79 3.80 5.56
N GLN A 118 -14.88 3.75 4.22
CA GLN A 118 -15.91 4.45 3.46
C GLN A 118 -17.33 3.92 3.79
N LEU A 119 -17.45 2.62 4.00
CA LEU A 119 -18.73 1.99 4.37
C LEU A 119 -19.10 2.29 5.83
N GLU A 120 -18.12 2.33 6.75
CA GLU A 120 -18.35 2.71 8.16
C GLU A 120 -18.99 4.09 8.30
N GLU A 121 -18.55 5.09 7.50
CA GLU A 121 -19.10 6.45 7.53
C GLU A 121 -20.62 6.51 7.31
N ILE A 122 -21.19 5.48 6.72
CA ILE A 122 -22.63 5.37 6.40
C ILE A 122 -23.30 4.18 7.08
N GLY A 123 -22.64 3.56 8.05
CA GLY A 123 -23.19 2.44 8.84
C GLY A 123 -23.29 1.11 8.09
N LEU A 124 -22.54 0.93 7.01
CA LEU A 124 -22.44 -0.33 6.26
C LEU A 124 -21.13 -1.07 6.61
N ARG A 125 -21.08 -2.36 6.24
CA ARG A 125 -19.93 -3.23 6.40
C ARG A 125 -19.46 -3.77 5.04
N LEU A 126 -18.25 -4.32 4.97
CA LEU A 126 -17.75 -5.02 3.80
C LEU A 126 -18.69 -6.17 3.37
N THR A 127 -19.31 -6.86 4.34
CA THR A 127 -20.31 -7.92 4.09
C THR A 127 -21.60 -7.43 3.46
N ASP A 128 -21.86 -6.12 3.47
CA ASP A 128 -22.99 -5.52 2.73
C ASP A 128 -22.69 -5.32 1.24
N THR A 129 -21.49 -5.66 0.79
CA THR A 129 -21.05 -5.59 -0.62
C THR A 129 -20.57 -6.95 -1.11
N ILE A 130 -20.40 -7.11 -2.42
CA ILE A 130 -19.87 -8.34 -3.02
C ILE A 130 -18.46 -8.04 -3.53
N ARG A 131 -17.44 -8.28 -2.69
CA ARG A 131 -16.05 -8.06 -3.09
C ARG A 131 -15.60 -9.11 -4.10
N GLN A 132 -14.83 -8.68 -5.09
CA GLN A 132 -14.22 -9.53 -6.10
C GLN A 132 -12.72 -9.24 -6.14
N ASP A 133 -11.91 -10.23 -5.72
CA ASP A 133 -10.44 -10.14 -5.79
C ASP A 133 -10.01 -10.22 -7.25
N MET A 134 -9.52 -9.10 -7.79
CA MET A 134 -9.14 -8.95 -9.19
C MET A 134 -7.86 -8.14 -9.30
N SER A 135 -7.01 -8.51 -10.25
CA SER A 135 -5.88 -7.67 -10.66
C SER A 135 -6.37 -6.32 -11.22
N PRO A 136 -5.53 -5.27 -11.25
CA PRO A 136 -5.94 -3.97 -11.79
C PRO A 136 -6.44 -4.02 -13.23
N GLY A 137 -5.85 -4.89 -14.08
CA GLY A 137 -6.27 -5.06 -15.46
C GLY A 137 -7.67 -5.70 -15.59
N GLU A 138 -7.91 -6.74 -14.81
CA GLU A 138 -9.23 -7.40 -14.74
C GLU A 138 -10.29 -6.46 -14.16
N SER A 139 -9.94 -5.72 -13.10
CA SER A 139 -10.84 -4.73 -12.47
C SER A 139 -11.27 -3.63 -13.46
N LEU A 140 -10.32 -3.12 -14.26
CA LEU A 140 -10.62 -2.12 -15.30
C LEU A 140 -11.57 -2.69 -16.38
N ALA A 141 -11.30 -3.90 -16.86
CA ALA A 141 -12.16 -4.57 -17.84
C ALA A 141 -13.57 -4.80 -17.26
N ALA A 142 -13.66 -5.35 -16.05
CA ALA A 142 -14.92 -5.60 -15.37
C ALA A 142 -15.76 -4.32 -15.15
N LEU A 143 -15.08 -3.19 -14.81
CA LEU A 143 -15.76 -1.91 -14.63
C LEU A 143 -16.27 -1.34 -15.97
N ARG A 144 -15.52 -1.48 -17.07
CA ARG A 144 -15.95 -1.09 -18.42
C ARG A 144 -17.14 -1.89 -18.91
N ASP A 145 -17.13 -3.18 -18.64
CA ASP A 145 -18.19 -4.11 -19.05
C ASP A 145 -19.41 -4.08 -18.11
N ASN A 146 -19.41 -3.21 -17.10
CA ASN A 146 -20.41 -3.15 -16.02
C ASN A 146 -20.61 -4.49 -15.29
N ALA A 147 -19.61 -5.36 -15.28
CA ALA A 147 -19.61 -6.60 -14.49
C ALA A 147 -19.41 -6.30 -12.99
N VAL A 148 -18.81 -5.17 -12.67
CA VAL A 148 -18.74 -4.62 -11.31
C VAL A 148 -19.28 -3.19 -11.28
N ALA A 149 -19.88 -2.80 -10.16
CA ALA A 149 -20.43 -1.46 -9.98
C ALA A 149 -19.33 -0.43 -9.63
N ALA A 150 -18.26 -0.86 -9.00
CA ALA A 150 -17.14 -0.02 -8.63
C ALA A 150 -15.82 -0.78 -8.64
N TRP A 151 -14.71 -0.03 -8.72
CA TRP A 151 -13.37 -0.53 -8.57
C TRP A 151 -12.63 0.31 -7.54
N VAL A 152 -12.12 -0.31 -6.48
CA VAL A 152 -11.22 0.34 -5.54
C VAL A 152 -9.81 0.28 -6.12
N ALA A 153 -9.35 1.40 -6.65
CA ALA A 153 -8.12 1.53 -7.43
C ALA A 153 -7.02 2.26 -6.67
N MET A 154 -5.76 2.00 -7.03
CA MET A 154 -4.60 2.72 -6.51
C MET A 154 -3.67 3.19 -7.62
N THR A 155 -2.82 4.16 -7.28
CA THR A 155 -1.70 4.61 -8.13
C THR A 155 -0.78 3.42 -8.49
N PRO A 156 -0.28 3.29 -9.76
CA PRO A 156 -0.45 4.26 -10.88
C PRO A 156 -1.72 4.07 -11.72
N HIS A 157 -2.45 2.97 -11.52
CA HIS A 157 -3.60 2.63 -12.35
C HIS A 157 -4.73 3.66 -12.21
N LEU A 158 -4.90 4.22 -11.00
CA LEU A 158 -5.89 5.26 -10.72
C LEU A 158 -5.74 6.46 -11.68
N GLU A 159 -4.54 7.00 -11.79
CA GLU A 159 -4.25 8.16 -12.62
C GLU A 159 -4.39 7.83 -14.11
N GLN A 160 -3.87 6.68 -14.53
CA GLN A 160 -3.96 6.21 -15.93
C GLN A 160 -5.41 6.10 -16.40
N VAL A 161 -6.28 5.55 -15.55
CA VAL A 161 -7.69 5.33 -15.87
C VAL A 161 -8.48 6.64 -15.88
N LEU A 162 -8.18 7.57 -14.99
CA LEU A 162 -8.88 8.86 -14.94
C LEU A 162 -8.60 9.74 -16.17
N VAL A 163 -7.46 9.58 -16.84
CA VAL A 163 -7.14 10.30 -18.08
C VAL A 163 -8.08 9.91 -19.22
N SER A 164 -8.62 8.68 -19.24
CA SER A 164 -9.56 8.24 -20.29
C SER A 164 -10.87 9.02 -20.31
N GLY A 165 -11.24 9.61 -19.16
CA GLY A 165 -12.50 10.32 -19.00
C GLY A 165 -13.75 9.42 -18.93
N GLU A 166 -13.60 8.09 -18.96
CA GLU A 166 -14.69 7.12 -18.86
C GLU A 166 -15.24 6.95 -17.43
N PHE A 167 -14.39 7.25 -16.44
CA PHE A 167 -14.65 6.98 -15.02
C PHE A 167 -14.67 8.27 -14.20
N THR A 168 -15.27 8.19 -13.03
CA THR A 168 -15.27 9.25 -12.02
C THR A 168 -14.94 8.69 -10.65
N VAL A 169 -14.44 9.56 -9.79
CA VAL A 169 -14.10 9.22 -8.41
C VAL A 169 -15.35 9.38 -7.55
N LEU A 170 -15.80 8.28 -6.93
CA LEU A 170 -16.88 8.28 -5.94
C LEU A 170 -16.37 8.70 -4.56
N ALA A 171 -15.20 8.18 -4.15
CA ALA A 171 -14.57 8.48 -2.88
C ALA A 171 -13.03 8.32 -2.97
N ARG A 172 -12.27 9.02 -2.12
CA ARG A 172 -10.80 8.94 -2.04
C ARG A 172 -10.34 8.55 -0.65
N CYS A 173 -9.07 8.14 -0.54
CA CYS A 173 -8.41 7.99 0.76
C CYS A 173 -8.52 9.29 1.57
N GLY A 174 -8.11 10.42 0.99
CA GLY A 174 -8.13 11.71 1.65
C GLY A 174 -7.46 11.65 3.03
N THR A 175 -8.17 12.13 4.03
CA THR A 175 -7.76 12.04 5.45
C THR A 175 -8.38 10.86 6.19
N LEU A 176 -9.21 10.05 5.50
CA LEU A 176 -9.94 8.95 6.13
C LEU A 176 -9.02 7.82 6.58
N ILE A 177 -8.00 7.53 5.77
CA ILE A 177 -6.93 6.58 6.11
C ILE A 177 -5.55 7.17 5.77
N PRO A 178 -4.51 6.91 6.59
CA PRO A 178 -3.15 7.42 6.32
C PRO A 178 -2.56 6.87 5.02
N ASN A 179 -2.88 5.62 4.68
CA ASN A 179 -2.41 4.94 3.49
C ASN A 179 -0.88 5.08 3.30
N ARG A 180 -0.09 4.60 4.26
CA ARG A 180 1.38 4.64 4.20
C ARG A 180 1.97 3.44 3.47
N SER A 181 3.16 3.59 2.92
CA SER A 181 4.05 2.43 2.74
C SER A 181 4.63 2.07 4.10
N THR A 182 4.51 0.81 4.47
CA THR A 182 5.03 0.27 5.73
C THR A 182 6.20 -0.65 5.40
N PHE A 183 7.36 -0.41 6.02
CA PHE A 183 8.55 -1.24 5.86
C PHE A 183 8.71 -2.14 7.08
N TRP A 184 8.89 -3.44 6.86
CA TRP A 184 8.78 -4.42 7.92
C TRP A 184 9.55 -5.71 7.64
N THR A 185 9.82 -6.42 8.70
CA THR A 185 10.47 -7.74 8.73
C THR A 185 9.75 -8.65 9.71
N ILE A 186 10.30 -9.84 9.95
CA ILE A 186 9.89 -10.73 11.03
C ILE A 186 11.10 -11.05 11.92
N GLU A 187 10.87 -11.29 13.20
CA GLU A 187 11.90 -11.51 14.22
C GLU A 187 12.90 -12.61 13.80
N ASN A 188 12.42 -13.69 13.19
CA ASN A 188 13.23 -14.84 12.74
C ASN A 188 14.27 -14.47 11.65
N ARG A 189 14.23 -13.25 11.09
CA ARG A 189 15.27 -12.77 10.15
C ARG A 189 16.53 -12.28 10.88
N GLY A 190 16.46 -12.08 12.21
CA GLY A 190 17.60 -11.74 13.03
C GLY A 190 18.24 -10.38 12.71
N LEU A 191 17.46 -9.43 12.18
CA LEU A 191 17.95 -8.07 11.94
C LEU A 191 18.13 -7.35 13.27
N THR A 192 19.29 -6.71 13.44
CA THR A 192 19.58 -5.90 14.62
C THR A 192 18.90 -4.53 14.52
N GLU A 193 18.70 -3.86 15.66
CA GLU A 193 18.19 -2.49 15.71
C GLU A 193 19.03 -1.55 14.83
N THR A 194 20.35 -1.63 14.91
CA THR A 194 21.27 -0.86 14.06
C THR A 194 21.02 -1.11 12.57
N THR A 195 20.77 -2.37 12.16
CA THR A 195 20.46 -2.68 10.76
C THR A 195 19.14 -2.03 10.30
N LEU A 196 18.13 -2.00 11.18
CA LEU A 196 16.84 -1.35 10.89
C LEU A 196 16.96 0.18 10.85
N GLU A 197 17.80 0.76 11.71
CA GLU A 197 18.13 2.19 11.70
C GLU A 197 18.88 2.59 10.43
N ASP A 198 19.91 1.82 10.03
CA ASP A 198 20.65 2.04 8.78
C ASP A 198 19.73 1.95 7.55
N PHE A 199 18.89 0.92 7.51
CA PHE A 199 17.87 0.76 6.45
C PHE A 199 16.94 1.98 6.38
N THR A 200 16.44 2.44 7.52
CA THR A 200 15.57 3.62 7.61
C THR A 200 16.31 4.89 7.18
N GLY A 201 17.58 5.04 7.59
CA GLY A 201 18.46 6.13 7.21
C GLY A 201 18.66 6.21 5.69
N GLU A 202 18.89 5.08 5.05
CA GLU A 202 19.02 4.98 3.58
C GLU A 202 17.70 5.33 2.87
N LEU A 203 16.54 4.89 3.37
CA LEU A 203 15.24 5.29 2.84
C LEU A 203 15.00 6.80 2.98
N LYS A 204 15.36 7.40 4.12
CA LYS A 204 15.27 8.86 4.33
C LYS A 204 16.15 9.63 3.35
N ARG A 205 17.37 9.14 3.10
CA ARG A 205 18.30 9.74 2.13
C ARG A 205 17.72 9.65 0.73
N LEU A 206 17.30 8.45 0.32
CA LEU A 206 16.71 8.22 -1.00
C LEU A 206 15.45 9.07 -1.22
N GLY A 207 14.58 9.20 -0.22
CA GLY A 207 13.38 10.03 -0.30
C GLY A 207 13.70 11.48 -0.62
N ARG A 208 14.77 12.05 0.00
CA ARG A 208 15.25 13.41 -0.32
C ARG A 208 15.79 13.51 -1.74
N GLU A 209 16.54 12.50 -2.20
CA GLU A 209 17.10 12.49 -3.56
C GLU A 209 15.98 12.41 -4.61
N ILE A 210 14.96 11.58 -4.39
CA ILE A 210 13.79 11.48 -5.28
C ILE A 210 13.01 12.80 -5.32
N ALA A 211 12.78 13.43 -4.18
CA ALA A 211 12.09 14.72 -4.11
C ALA A 211 12.85 15.84 -4.85
N ASN A 212 14.18 15.78 -4.85
CA ASN A 212 15.03 16.75 -5.54
C ASN A 212 15.16 16.50 -7.06
N ASP A 213 14.91 15.28 -7.52
CA ASP A 213 15.05 14.89 -8.93
C ASP A 213 13.89 13.97 -9.36
N PRO A 214 12.67 14.53 -9.46
CA PRO A 214 11.48 13.77 -9.82
C PRO A 214 11.52 13.25 -11.27
N GLU A 215 12.25 13.93 -12.17
CA GLU A 215 12.39 13.52 -13.57
C GLU A 215 13.21 12.23 -13.68
N LYS A 216 14.34 12.15 -12.97
CA LYS A 216 15.14 10.93 -12.87
C LYS A 216 14.34 9.78 -12.25
N ALA A 217 13.56 10.04 -11.20
CA ALA A 217 12.71 9.03 -10.61
C ALA A 217 11.65 8.52 -11.61
N ALA A 218 11.03 9.41 -12.38
CA ALA A 218 10.08 9.07 -13.42
C ALA A 218 10.71 8.24 -14.55
N GLU A 219 11.93 8.59 -14.98
CA GLU A 219 12.70 7.80 -15.96
C GLU A 219 12.95 6.38 -15.44
N LEU A 220 13.38 6.24 -14.18
CA LEU A 220 13.64 4.93 -13.56
C LEU A 220 12.36 4.10 -13.36
N LEU A 221 11.19 4.72 -13.23
CA LEU A 221 9.90 4.03 -13.10
C LEU A 221 9.28 3.67 -14.45
N SER A 222 9.59 4.41 -15.51
CA SER A 222 9.04 4.17 -16.84
C SER A 222 9.53 2.83 -17.41
N ALA A 223 8.58 2.00 -17.82
CA ALA A 223 8.88 0.70 -18.42
C ALA A 223 9.02 0.79 -19.94
N SER A 224 8.21 1.59 -20.61
CA SER A 224 8.22 1.76 -22.07
C SER A 224 9.23 2.80 -22.53
N GLY A 225 9.61 3.75 -21.64
CA GLY A 225 10.40 4.91 -21.99
C GLY A 225 9.66 5.96 -22.83
N GLU A 226 8.34 5.79 -23.03
CA GLU A 226 7.53 6.76 -23.76
C GLU A 226 7.34 8.06 -22.98
N GLU A 227 7.34 9.17 -23.70
CA GLU A 227 7.22 10.51 -23.11
C GLU A 227 5.93 10.71 -22.31
N ALA A 228 4.83 10.11 -22.77
CA ALA A 228 3.55 10.18 -22.04
C ALA A 228 3.61 9.45 -20.70
N GLU A 229 4.24 8.27 -20.66
CA GLU A 229 4.44 7.50 -19.43
C GLU A 229 5.37 8.25 -18.46
N ARG A 230 6.50 8.79 -18.95
CA ARG A 230 7.42 9.58 -18.13
C ARG A 230 6.72 10.78 -17.49
N ARG A 231 5.93 11.54 -18.26
CA ARG A 231 5.16 12.68 -17.72
C ARG A 231 4.16 12.25 -16.66
N ALA A 232 3.48 11.13 -16.85
CA ALA A 232 2.58 10.59 -15.84
C ALA A 232 3.34 10.24 -14.54
N TRP A 233 4.49 9.59 -14.65
CA TRP A 233 5.34 9.28 -13.50
C TRP A 233 5.91 10.55 -12.85
N THR A 234 6.35 11.55 -13.62
CA THR A 234 6.84 12.82 -13.06
C THR A 234 5.77 13.48 -12.19
N ARG A 235 4.51 13.48 -12.64
CA ARG A 235 3.40 14.01 -11.84
C ARG A 235 3.24 13.22 -10.53
N VAL A 236 3.15 11.88 -10.60
CA VAL A 236 2.99 11.01 -9.42
C VAL A 236 4.13 11.22 -8.43
N VAL A 237 5.37 11.32 -8.92
CA VAL A 237 6.55 11.52 -8.08
C VAL A 237 6.57 12.90 -7.43
N SER A 238 6.26 13.96 -8.20
CA SER A 238 6.27 15.35 -7.71
C SER A 238 5.17 15.64 -6.69
N GLU A 239 4.02 14.97 -6.80
CA GLU A 239 2.88 15.15 -5.89
C GLU A 239 3.03 14.35 -4.59
N ARG A 240 3.97 13.38 -4.54
CA ARG A 240 4.15 12.49 -3.39
C ARG A 240 5.10 13.09 -2.36
N ASN A 241 4.72 13.00 -1.08
CA ASN A 241 5.69 13.20 0.01
C ASN A 241 6.54 11.93 0.18
N TRP A 242 7.84 12.05 -0.09
CA TRP A 242 8.82 10.94 -0.04
C TRP A 242 9.46 10.75 1.33
N GLN A 243 9.05 11.51 2.33
CA GLN A 243 9.56 11.35 3.70
C GLN A 243 9.27 9.95 4.21
N VAL A 244 10.25 9.39 4.91
CA VAL A 244 10.15 8.12 5.64
C VAL A 244 10.63 8.36 7.05
N ASP A 245 9.92 7.82 8.04
CA ASP A 245 10.32 7.86 9.45
C ASP A 245 10.38 6.46 10.02
N GLY A 246 11.20 6.27 11.06
CA GLY A 246 11.27 5.03 11.83
C GLY A 246 9.89 4.70 12.43
N ALA A 247 9.64 3.43 12.64
CA ALA A 247 8.41 3.00 13.28
C ALA A 247 8.34 3.57 14.71
N ASP A 248 7.23 4.21 15.00
CA ASP A 248 6.93 4.84 16.28
C ASP A 248 5.57 4.41 16.82
N GLN A 249 5.21 4.91 17.99
CA GLN A 249 3.92 4.62 18.60
C GLN A 249 2.74 5.12 17.76
N ALA A 250 2.90 6.20 16.99
CA ALA A 250 1.84 6.71 16.15
C ALA A 250 1.54 5.73 15.00
N LEU A 251 2.57 5.20 14.34
CA LEU A 251 2.42 4.14 13.35
C LEU A 251 1.75 2.90 13.93
N LEU A 252 2.17 2.46 15.12
CA LEU A 252 1.58 1.27 15.74
C LEU A 252 0.10 1.46 16.10
N ARG A 253 -0.32 2.67 16.49
CA ARG A 253 -1.74 3.01 16.68
C ARG A 253 -2.52 2.99 15.36
N GLU A 254 -1.98 3.57 14.29
CA GLU A 254 -2.58 3.50 12.94
C GLU A 254 -2.76 2.04 12.50
N GLN A 255 -1.76 1.19 12.73
CA GLN A 255 -1.84 -0.24 12.40
C GLN A 255 -2.84 -1.00 13.28
N GLN A 256 -2.98 -0.61 14.56
CA GLN A 256 -4.00 -1.17 15.46
C GLN A 256 -5.40 -0.78 15.00
N GLU A 257 -5.61 0.50 14.63
CA GLU A 257 -6.91 0.97 14.13
C GLU A 257 -7.31 0.22 12.86
N GLU A 258 -6.38 0.04 11.92
CA GLU A 258 -6.65 -0.75 10.71
C GLU A 258 -7.00 -2.20 11.06
N ALA A 259 -6.25 -2.84 11.96
CA ALA A 259 -6.53 -4.21 12.40
C ALA A 259 -7.90 -4.34 13.09
N ASP A 260 -8.26 -3.38 13.92
CA ASP A 260 -9.58 -3.35 14.59
C ASP A 260 -10.72 -3.16 13.58
N THR A 261 -10.53 -2.30 12.57
CA THR A 261 -11.48 -2.12 11.47
C THR A 261 -11.63 -3.41 10.66
N LEU A 262 -10.54 -4.03 10.23
CA LEU A 262 -10.58 -5.28 9.47
C LEU A 262 -11.26 -6.41 10.26
N PHE A 263 -10.98 -6.50 11.57
CA PHE A 263 -11.68 -7.44 12.45
C PHE A 263 -13.18 -7.15 12.54
N HIS A 264 -13.55 -5.88 12.73
CA HIS A 264 -14.95 -5.46 12.78
C HIS A 264 -15.73 -5.81 11.51
N HIS A 265 -15.06 -5.73 10.34
CA HIS A 265 -15.64 -6.05 9.04
C HIS A 265 -15.55 -7.52 8.64
N GLY A 266 -14.94 -8.38 9.47
CA GLY A 266 -14.83 -9.83 9.25
C GLY A 266 -13.69 -10.24 8.31
N ASP A 267 -12.73 -9.35 8.04
CA ASP A 267 -11.52 -9.66 7.26
C ASP A 267 -10.41 -10.28 8.12
N LEU A 268 -10.56 -10.23 9.44
CA LEU A 268 -9.72 -10.96 10.40
C LEU A 268 -10.61 -11.83 11.27
N ASP A 269 -10.24 -13.09 11.42
CA ASP A 269 -10.95 -14.05 12.25
C ASP A 269 -10.75 -13.81 13.76
N THR A 270 -9.64 -13.14 14.11
CA THR A 270 -9.26 -12.86 15.50
C THR A 270 -8.84 -11.42 15.69
N LYS A 271 -9.19 -10.86 16.87
CA LYS A 271 -8.72 -9.53 17.24
C LYS A 271 -7.22 -9.57 17.54
N LEU A 272 -6.46 -8.70 16.88
CA LEU A 272 -5.02 -8.58 17.04
C LEU A 272 -4.67 -7.49 18.07
N THR A 273 -3.53 -7.68 18.75
CA THR A 273 -2.86 -6.63 19.52
C THR A 273 -1.56 -6.29 18.79
N ILE A 274 -1.52 -5.11 18.16
CA ILE A 274 -0.35 -4.55 17.50
C ILE A 274 0.31 -3.53 18.41
N TYR A 275 -0.48 -2.61 18.93
CA TYR A 275 -0.08 -1.65 19.93
C TYR A 275 -0.49 -2.16 21.32
N PRO A 276 0.46 -2.37 22.25
CA PRO A 276 0.09 -2.74 23.61
C PRO A 276 -0.66 -1.55 24.25
N VAL A 277 -1.93 -1.74 24.56
CA VAL A 277 -2.70 -0.78 25.34
C VAL A 277 -2.12 -0.81 26.76
N ASP A 278 -1.42 0.21 27.17
CA ASP A 278 -1.03 0.37 28.56
C ASP A 278 -2.30 0.42 29.42
N LYS A 279 -2.33 -0.38 30.50
CA LYS A 279 -3.49 -0.48 31.41
C LYS A 279 -3.84 0.84 32.13
N GLY A 280 -3.16 1.94 31.76
CA GLY A 280 -3.41 3.28 32.28
C GLY A 280 -4.23 4.20 31.38
N ASP A 281 -4.59 3.76 30.16
CA ASP A 281 -5.37 4.56 29.21
C ASP A 281 -6.86 4.14 29.13
N LEU A 282 -7.37 3.40 30.14
CA LEU A 282 -8.78 3.00 30.27
C LEU A 282 -9.49 3.82 31.36
#